data_98860997985f210b822d00eea96015dd
#
_entry.id   98860997985f210b822d00eea96015dd
#
_cell.length_a   1.000
_cell.length_b   1.000
_cell.length_c   1.000
_cell.angle_alpha   90.00
_cell.angle_beta   90.00
_cell.angle_gamma   90.00
#
_symmetry.space_group_name_H-M   'P 1'
#
loop_
_entity.id
_entity.type
_entity.pdbx_description
1 polymer ?
#
loop_
_entity_poly.entity_id
_entity_poly.type
_entity_poly.pdbx_seq_one_letter_code
_entity_poly.pdbx_strand_id
1 'polypeptide(L)'
;MVNEDQVIQLIRAESVLLDRGAIGDLYETALKFVGIGLGGIMYTAGKKGGARGARLIAERAGYRGDDLLQAALIAFNQSNWGQATLERSAEQLQIRVTNSALAGSVSGQRKPICHPIAGYIAGFLEEAWQRPVKVRETECIANGHAHCLFVVE
;
A
#
# COMPACT_ATOMS: atom_id res chain seq x y z
N MET A 1 15.14 4.12 -16.69
CA MET A 1 14.03 5.12 -16.61
C MET A 1 12.70 4.39 -16.74
N VAL A 2 11.80 4.61 -15.81
CA VAL A 2 10.50 3.93 -15.79
C VAL A 2 9.58 4.56 -16.83
N ASN A 3 8.94 3.74 -17.65
CA ASN A 3 7.90 4.15 -18.58
C ASN A 3 6.54 4.09 -17.85
N GLU A 4 5.98 5.25 -17.56
CA GLU A 4 4.72 5.37 -16.82
C GLU A 4 3.55 4.72 -17.56
N ASP A 5 3.42 4.93 -18.87
CA ASP A 5 2.35 4.34 -19.67
C ASP A 5 2.39 2.80 -19.65
N GLN A 6 3.58 2.22 -19.69
CA GLN A 6 3.75 0.77 -19.58
C GLN A 6 3.27 0.25 -18.24
N VAL A 7 3.62 0.94 -17.14
CA VAL A 7 3.17 0.58 -15.78
C VAL A 7 1.65 0.69 -15.68
N ILE A 8 1.06 1.77 -16.18
CA ILE A 8 -0.40 1.99 -16.15
C ILE A 8 -1.13 0.91 -16.94
N GLN A 9 -0.66 0.56 -18.15
CA GLN A 9 -1.27 -0.50 -18.97
C GLN A 9 -1.20 -1.85 -18.26
N LEU A 10 -0.07 -2.18 -17.65
CA LEU A 10 0.12 -3.43 -16.91
C LEU A 10 -0.87 -3.53 -15.74
N ILE A 11 -1.04 -2.46 -14.96
CA ILE A 11 -1.97 -2.44 -13.83
C ILE A 11 -3.41 -2.60 -14.32
N ARG A 12 -3.81 -1.87 -15.36
CA ARG A 12 -5.17 -1.95 -15.91
C ARG A 12 -5.52 -3.35 -16.39
N ALA A 13 -4.57 -4.08 -16.96
CA ALA A 13 -4.77 -5.44 -17.44
C ALA A 13 -4.99 -6.46 -16.30
N GLU A 14 -4.42 -6.20 -15.12
CA GLU A 14 -4.43 -7.11 -13.97
C GLU A 14 -5.32 -6.65 -12.81
N SER A 15 -6.03 -5.53 -12.97
CA SER A 15 -6.85 -4.92 -11.91
C SER A 15 -8.34 -5.06 -12.17
N VAL A 16 -9.10 -5.10 -11.10
CA VAL A 16 -10.56 -4.95 -11.11
C VAL A 16 -10.89 -3.53 -10.68
N LEU A 17 -11.82 -2.91 -11.35
CA LEU A 17 -12.32 -1.60 -10.99
C LEU A 17 -13.34 -1.75 -9.85
N LEU A 18 -13.07 -1.09 -8.71
CA LEU A 18 -13.97 -1.03 -7.57
C LEU A 18 -14.22 0.42 -7.18
N ASP A 19 -15.44 0.70 -6.77
CA ASP A 19 -15.80 2.00 -6.22
C ASP A 19 -15.11 2.26 -4.88
N ARG A 20 -14.55 3.46 -4.68
CA ARG A 20 -13.81 3.81 -3.45
C ARG A 20 -14.70 3.78 -2.20
N GLY A 21 -15.96 4.22 -2.33
CA GLY A 21 -16.92 4.17 -1.24
C GLY A 21 -17.23 2.74 -0.83
N ALA A 22 -17.46 1.86 -1.81
CA ALA A 22 -17.73 0.44 -1.56
C ALA A 22 -16.56 -0.26 -0.83
N ILE A 23 -15.32 0.07 -1.19
CA ILE A 23 -14.13 -0.43 -0.48
C ILE A 23 -14.09 0.08 0.96
N GLY A 24 -14.38 1.36 1.18
CA GLY A 24 -14.43 1.96 2.50
C GLY A 24 -15.51 1.31 3.38
N ASP A 25 -16.72 1.16 2.85
CA ASP A 25 -17.86 0.53 3.55
C ASP A 25 -17.56 -0.94 3.91
N LEU A 26 -16.96 -1.68 2.97
CA LEU A 26 -16.54 -3.05 3.22
C LEU A 26 -15.52 -3.12 4.36
N TYR A 27 -14.51 -2.23 4.31
CA TYR A 27 -13.45 -2.22 5.31
C TYR A 27 -13.96 -1.78 6.69
N GLU A 28 -14.78 -0.73 6.76
CA GLU A 28 -15.42 -0.29 8.00
C GLU A 28 -16.30 -1.40 8.59
N THR A 29 -17.08 -2.07 7.76
CA THR A 29 -17.91 -3.21 8.18
C THR A 29 -17.05 -4.33 8.73
N ALA A 30 -15.97 -4.70 8.05
CA ALA A 30 -15.05 -5.72 8.52
C ALA A 30 -14.39 -5.36 9.86
N LEU A 31 -13.99 -4.09 10.06
CA LEU A 31 -13.46 -3.60 11.33
C LEU A 31 -14.47 -3.76 12.48
N LYS A 32 -15.75 -3.49 12.24
CA LYS A 32 -16.81 -3.62 13.24
C LYS A 32 -17.06 -5.07 13.63
N PHE A 33 -17.06 -6.01 12.68
CA PHE A 33 -17.39 -7.41 12.92
C PHE A 33 -16.23 -8.27 13.41
N VAL A 34 -15.02 -8.05 12.86
CA VAL A 34 -13.85 -8.89 13.18
C VAL A 34 -13.00 -8.30 14.31
N GLY A 35 -13.05 -6.97 14.49
CA GLY A 35 -12.32 -6.29 15.54
C GLY A 35 -10.79 -6.43 15.43
N ILE A 36 -10.13 -6.68 16.58
CA ILE A 36 -8.66 -6.67 16.70
C ILE A 36 -7.95 -7.65 15.75
N GLY A 37 -8.58 -8.78 15.43
CA GLY A 37 -7.98 -9.80 14.55
C GLY A 37 -7.84 -9.37 13.08
N LEU A 38 -8.66 -8.42 12.64
CA LEU A 38 -8.67 -7.97 11.24
C LEU A 38 -7.31 -7.43 10.78
N GLY A 39 -6.60 -6.68 11.64
CA GLY A 39 -5.33 -6.09 11.29
C GLY A 39 -4.30 -7.10 10.79
N GLY A 40 -4.14 -8.22 11.50
CA GLY A 40 -3.23 -9.30 11.12
C GLY A 40 -3.63 -9.98 9.80
N ILE A 41 -4.92 -10.25 9.63
CA ILE A 41 -5.47 -10.85 8.40
C ILE A 41 -5.19 -9.94 7.21
N MET A 42 -5.53 -8.65 7.34
CA MET A 42 -5.38 -7.67 6.27
C MET A 42 -3.92 -7.36 5.94
N TYR A 43 -3.06 -7.30 6.95
CA TYR A 43 -1.61 -7.18 6.74
C TYR A 43 -1.06 -8.36 5.93
N THR A 44 -1.43 -9.57 6.30
CA THR A 44 -0.98 -10.79 5.61
C THR A 44 -1.50 -10.86 4.17
N ALA A 45 -2.76 -10.50 3.95
CA ALA A 45 -3.35 -10.44 2.61
C ALA A 45 -2.66 -9.37 1.75
N GLY A 46 -2.45 -8.18 2.31
CA GLY A 46 -1.70 -7.11 1.67
C GLY A 46 -0.30 -7.53 1.28
N LYS A 47 0.42 -8.20 2.18
CA LYS A 47 1.78 -8.71 1.95
C LYS A 47 1.86 -9.65 0.75
N LYS A 48 0.92 -10.59 0.63
CA LYS A 48 0.82 -11.46 -0.55
C LYS A 48 0.55 -10.68 -1.84
N GLY A 49 -0.33 -9.68 -1.76
CA GLY A 49 -0.64 -8.79 -2.89
C GLY A 49 0.58 -7.98 -3.34
N GLY A 50 1.32 -7.40 -2.40
CA GLY A 50 2.53 -6.64 -2.67
C GLY A 50 3.63 -7.47 -3.34
N ALA A 51 3.91 -8.65 -2.82
CA ALA A 51 4.89 -9.57 -3.40
C ALA A 51 4.50 -9.98 -4.84
N ARG A 52 3.22 -10.27 -5.07
CA ARG A 52 2.71 -10.56 -6.42
C ARG A 52 2.85 -9.36 -7.37
N GLY A 53 2.51 -8.15 -6.90
CA GLY A 53 2.66 -6.91 -7.67
C GLY A 53 4.10 -6.65 -8.07
N ALA A 54 5.06 -6.83 -7.15
CA ALA A 54 6.48 -6.68 -7.42
C ALA A 54 6.97 -7.65 -8.49
N ARG A 55 6.61 -8.94 -8.37
CA ARG A 55 6.94 -9.95 -9.39
C ARG A 55 6.35 -9.62 -10.75
N LEU A 56 5.07 -9.25 -10.79
CA LEU A 56 4.40 -8.89 -12.03
C LEU A 56 5.10 -7.76 -12.79
N ILE A 57 5.43 -6.68 -12.07
CA ILE A 57 6.15 -5.54 -12.67
C ILE A 57 7.56 -5.95 -13.08
N ALA A 58 8.25 -6.72 -12.25
CA ALA A 58 9.60 -7.18 -12.52
C ALA A 58 9.66 -8.11 -13.76
N GLU A 59 8.70 -9.01 -13.93
CA GLU A 59 8.66 -9.98 -15.02
C GLU A 59 8.17 -9.35 -16.33
N ARG A 60 7.13 -8.51 -16.27
CA ARG A 60 6.49 -7.96 -17.46
C ARG A 60 7.14 -6.68 -17.99
N ALA A 61 7.65 -5.83 -17.10
CA ALA A 61 8.30 -4.56 -17.43
C ALA A 61 9.83 -4.58 -17.29
N GLY A 62 10.40 -5.61 -16.68
CA GLY A 62 11.85 -5.77 -16.52
C GLY A 62 12.49 -4.88 -15.47
N TYR A 63 11.70 -4.13 -14.67
CA TYR A 63 12.22 -3.21 -13.66
C TYR A 63 12.82 -3.94 -12.46
N ARG A 64 13.90 -3.37 -11.90
CA ARG A 64 14.62 -3.87 -10.72
C ARG A 64 15.09 -2.68 -9.86
N GLY A 65 15.44 -2.95 -8.60
CA GLY A 65 16.00 -1.95 -7.70
C GLY A 65 15.13 -0.69 -7.58
N ASP A 66 15.74 0.47 -7.75
CA ASP A 66 15.04 1.77 -7.63
C ASP A 66 13.99 1.99 -8.73
N ASP A 67 14.19 1.49 -9.95
CA ASP A 67 13.17 1.56 -11.01
C ASP A 67 11.93 0.72 -10.63
N LEU A 68 12.10 -0.41 -9.94
CA LEU A 68 10.97 -1.19 -9.45
C LEU A 68 10.18 -0.45 -8.36
N LEU A 69 10.88 0.26 -7.46
CA LEU A 69 10.23 1.09 -6.45
C LEU A 69 9.48 2.28 -7.06
N GLN A 70 10.08 2.92 -8.06
CA GLN A 70 9.41 4.00 -8.79
C GLN A 70 8.16 3.49 -9.52
N ALA A 71 8.25 2.35 -10.17
CA ALA A 71 7.10 1.72 -10.82
C ALA A 71 5.99 1.37 -9.81
N ALA A 72 6.34 0.96 -8.59
CA ALA A 72 5.38 0.71 -7.52
C ALA A 72 4.63 1.98 -7.10
N LEU A 73 5.32 3.10 -6.98
CA LEU A 73 4.70 4.40 -6.65
C LEU A 73 3.73 4.85 -7.75
N ILE A 74 4.12 4.73 -9.01
CA ILE A 74 3.25 5.01 -10.15
C ILE A 74 2.02 4.12 -10.07
N ALA A 75 2.22 2.81 -9.89
CA ALA A 75 1.15 1.83 -9.78
C ALA A 75 0.15 2.16 -8.68
N PHE A 76 0.65 2.46 -7.49
CA PHE A 76 -0.18 2.81 -6.33
C PHE A 76 -0.96 4.09 -6.58
N ASN A 77 -0.31 5.14 -7.07
CA ASN A 77 -0.91 6.44 -7.31
C ASN A 77 -1.98 6.39 -8.41
N GLN A 78 -1.78 5.58 -9.44
CA GLN A 78 -2.73 5.39 -10.54
C GLN A 78 -3.89 4.45 -10.19
N SER A 79 -3.77 3.64 -9.15
CA SER A 79 -4.83 2.72 -8.71
C SER A 79 -5.85 3.35 -7.76
N ASN A 80 -5.74 4.65 -7.46
CA ASN A 80 -6.65 5.40 -6.59
C ASN A 80 -6.77 4.90 -5.12
N TRP A 81 -5.80 4.12 -4.65
CA TRP A 81 -5.74 3.75 -3.22
C TRP A 81 -5.32 4.91 -2.32
N GLY A 82 -4.67 5.92 -2.89
CA GLY A 82 -4.17 7.14 -2.27
C GLY A 82 -3.11 7.78 -3.13
N GLN A 83 -2.44 8.79 -2.58
CA GLN A 83 -1.26 9.41 -3.20
C GLN A 83 -0.06 9.14 -2.30
N ALA A 84 0.83 8.29 -2.75
CA ALA A 84 2.03 7.89 -2.03
C ALA A 84 3.25 8.72 -2.46
N THR A 85 4.05 9.12 -1.49
CA THR A 85 5.39 9.69 -1.67
C THR A 85 6.40 8.90 -0.85
N LEU A 86 7.60 8.73 -1.40
CA LEU A 86 8.68 8.01 -0.76
C LEU A 86 9.68 9.01 -0.19
N GLU A 87 9.92 8.91 1.10
CA GLU A 87 10.89 9.73 1.83
C GLU A 87 12.03 8.82 2.32
N ARG A 88 13.25 9.09 1.86
CA ARG A 88 14.43 8.32 2.26
C ARG A 88 15.38 9.21 3.03
N SER A 89 15.67 8.84 4.27
CA SER A 89 16.78 9.38 5.06
C SER A 89 17.93 8.38 5.11
N ALA A 90 19.07 8.78 5.69
CA ALA A 90 20.21 7.89 5.87
C ALA A 90 19.86 6.64 6.73
N GLU A 91 18.89 6.76 7.62
CA GLU A 91 18.56 5.74 8.61
C GLU A 91 17.25 4.99 8.31
N GLN A 92 16.35 5.57 7.50
CA GLN A 92 15.00 5.03 7.39
C GLN A 92 14.32 5.37 6.06
N LEU A 93 13.57 4.40 5.54
CA LEU A 93 12.63 4.58 4.45
C LEU A 93 11.23 4.76 5.03
N GLN A 94 10.56 5.81 4.59
CA GLN A 94 9.17 6.10 4.96
C GLN A 94 8.32 6.30 3.70
N ILE A 95 7.08 5.88 3.78
CA ILE A 95 6.09 6.11 2.74
C ILE A 95 4.94 6.91 3.37
N ARG A 96 4.70 8.10 2.82
CA ARG A 96 3.59 8.97 3.19
C ARG A 96 2.45 8.77 2.20
N VAL A 97 1.25 8.55 2.70
CA VAL A 97 0.03 8.40 1.87
C VAL A 97 -1.00 9.43 2.26
N THR A 98 -1.37 10.27 1.32
CA THR A 98 -2.50 11.19 1.42
C THR A 98 -3.70 10.63 0.66
N ASN A 99 -4.90 11.14 0.93
CA ASN A 99 -6.14 10.73 0.25
C ASN A 99 -6.35 9.19 0.23
N SER A 100 -6.04 8.53 1.36
CA SER A 100 -6.20 7.07 1.50
C SER A 100 -7.65 6.64 1.32
N ALA A 101 -7.90 5.67 0.44
CA ALA A 101 -9.23 5.10 0.22
C ALA A 101 -9.79 4.38 1.45
N LEU A 102 -8.92 3.77 2.25
CA LEU A 102 -9.32 3.08 3.48
C LEU A 102 -9.52 4.05 4.63
N ALA A 103 -8.50 4.85 4.96
CA ALA A 103 -8.53 5.73 6.12
C ALA A 103 -9.45 6.94 5.92
N GLY A 104 -9.69 7.36 4.68
CA GLY A 104 -10.60 8.46 4.37
C GLY A 104 -12.08 8.10 4.53
N SER A 105 -12.43 6.82 4.52
CA SER A 105 -13.80 6.33 4.68
C SER A 105 -14.15 5.99 6.14
N VAL A 106 -13.16 5.92 7.02
CA VAL A 106 -13.33 5.52 8.43
C VAL A 106 -12.77 6.61 9.33
N SER A 107 -13.53 7.02 10.33
CA SER A 107 -13.10 8.04 11.29
C SER A 107 -13.22 7.57 12.73
N GLY A 108 -12.62 8.34 13.66
CA GLY A 108 -12.75 8.10 15.10
C GLY A 108 -12.01 6.86 15.61
N GLN A 109 -11.08 6.36 14.86
CA GLN A 109 -10.26 5.22 15.28
C GLN A 109 -9.20 5.65 16.30
N ARG A 110 -8.92 4.79 17.27
CA ARG A 110 -7.88 5.05 18.29
C ARG A 110 -6.48 4.67 17.82
N LYS A 111 -6.38 3.84 16.79
CA LYS A 111 -5.14 3.28 16.25
C LYS A 111 -5.14 3.35 14.72
N PRO A 112 -3.97 3.33 14.07
CA PRO A 112 -3.84 3.15 12.64
C PRO A 112 -4.58 1.91 12.15
N ILE A 113 -5.18 2.00 10.96
CA ILE A 113 -6.02 0.93 10.39
C ILE A 113 -5.62 0.49 8.99
N CYS A 114 -4.68 1.16 8.33
CA CYS A 114 -4.31 0.83 6.95
C CYS A 114 -3.39 -0.40 6.85
N HIS A 115 -3.70 -1.43 7.64
CA HIS A 115 -2.96 -2.70 7.66
C HIS A 115 -2.80 -3.35 6.27
N PRO A 116 -3.80 -3.31 5.35
CA PRO A 116 -3.61 -3.83 4.00
C PRO A 116 -2.52 -3.11 3.23
N ILE A 117 -2.43 -1.77 3.37
CA ILE A 117 -1.41 -0.95 2.71
C ILE A 117 -0.04 -1.24 3.31
N ALA A 118 0.08 -1.28 4.65
CA ALA A 118 1.32 -1.63 5.33
C ALA A 118 1.85 -3.01 4.89
N GLY A 119 0.96 -3.99 4.83
CA GLY A 119 1.27 -5.32 4.31
C GLY A 119 1.72 -5.29 2.86
N TYR A 120 1.00 -4.58 2.00
CA TYR A 120 1.35 -4.45 0.58
C TYR A 120 2.75 -3.88 0.39
N ILE A 121 3.09 -2.80 1.09
CA ILE A 121 4.42 -2.21 1.07
C ILE A 121 5.47 -3.23 1.53
N ALA A 122 5.22 -3.93 2.64
CA ALA A 122 6.14 -4.94 3.16
C ALA A 122 6.41 -6.05 2.14
N GLY A 123 5.36 -6.63 1.56
CA GLY A 123 5.49 -7.71 0.59
C GLY A 123 6.18 -7.27 -0.70
N PHE A 124 5.89 -6.05 -1.15
CA PHE A 124 6.55 -5.48 -2.33
C PHE A 124 8.07 -5.30 -2.09
N LEU A 125 8.43 -4.71 -0.95
CA LEU A 125 9.83 -4.48 -0.60
C LEU A 125 10.59 -5.78 -0.32
N GLU A 126 9.96 -6.79 0.29
CA GLU A 126 10.57 -8.11 0.46
C GLU A 126 10.94 -8.74 -0.88
N GLU A 127 10.04 -8.67 -1.85
CA GLU A 127 10.30 -9.19 -3.19
C GLU A 127 11.38 -8.37 -3.92
N ALA A 128 11.33 -7.03 -3.81
CA ALA A 128 12.29 -6.16 -4.45
C ALA A 128 13.71 -6.29 -3.86
N TRP A 129 13.83 -6.47 -2.55
CA TRP A 129 15.11 -6.52 -1.85
C TRP A 129 15.59 -7.92 -1.50
N GLN A 130 14.75 -8.95 -1.74
CA GLN A 130 15.06 -10.36 -1.44
C GLN A 130 15.51 -10.57 0.02
N ARG A 131 14.87 -9.86 0.94
CA ARG A 131 15.09 -9.98 2.38
C ARG A 131 13.80 -9.67 3.15
N PRO A 132 13.62 -10.20 4.37
CA PRO A 132 12.46 -9.88 5.22
C PRO A 132 12.37 -8.36 5.46
N VAL A 133 11.15 -7.84 5.37
CA VAL A 133 10.82 -6.43 5.61
C VAL A 133 9.57 -6.36 6.48
N LYS A 134 9.61 -5.51 7.48
CA LYS A 134 8.46 -5.16 8.28
C LYS A 134 8.10 -3.71 8.04
N VAL A 135 6.81 -3.44 7.92
CA VAL A 135 6.29 -2.09 7.75
C VAL A 135 5.24 -1.83 8.81
N ARG A 136 5.36 -0.69 9.46
CA ARG A 136 4.42 -0.25 10.49
C ARG A 136 3.82 1.10 10.14
N GLU A 137 2.50 1.20 10.19
CA GLU A 137 1.80 2.49 10.13
C GLU A 137 1.94 3.19 11.49
N THR A 138 2.48 4.41 11.50
CA THR A 138 2.71 5.22 12.70
C THR A 138 1.72 6.35 12.83
N GLU A 139 1.22 6.88 11.70
CA GLU A 139 0.20 7.92 11.62
C GLU A 139 -0.88 7.49 10.64
N CYS A 140 -2.13 7.84 10.92
CA CYS A 140 -3.26 7.45 10.09
C CYS A 140 -4.34 8.54 10.06
N ILE A 141 -4.91 8.80 8.90
CA ILE A 141 -6.02 9.75 8.73
C ILE A 141 -7.22 9.35 9.61
N ALA A 142 -7.51 8.06 9.73
CA ALA A 142 -8.65 7.55 10.51
C ALA A 142 -8.55 7.83 12.01
N ASN A 143 -7.34 8.07 12.54
CA ASN A 143 -7.12 8.43 13.94
C ASN A 143 -6.69 9.90 14.13
N GLY A 144 -6.99 10.77 13.15
CA GLY A 144 -6.87 12.22 13.28
C GLY A 144 -5.60 12.85 12.72
N HIS A 145 -4.71 12.08 12.08
CA HIS A 145 -3.54 12.65 11.40
C HIS A 145 -3.89 13.20 10.01
N ALA A 146 -3.08 14.10 9.48
CA ALA A 146 -3.27 14.68 8.16
C ALA A 146 -2.98 13.70 7.01
N HIS A 147 -2.23 12.65 7.28
CA HIS A 147 -1.81 11.62 6.32
C HIS A 147 -1.60 10.29 7.04
N CYS A 148 -1.42 9.22 6.27
CA CYS A 148 -0.93 7.95 6.79
C CYS A 148 0.58 7.88 6.57
N LEU A 149 1.34 7.45 7.58
CA LEU A 149 2.79 7.32 7.53
C LEU A 149 3.19 5.88 7.82
N PHE A 150 3.89 5.29 6.87
CA PHE A 150 4.39 3.91 6.93
C PHE A 150 5.91 3.92 7.06
N VAL A 151 6.40 3.28 8.10
CA VAL A 151 7.83 3.20 8.43
C VAL A 151 8.33 1.81 8.13
N VAL A 152 9.43 1.71 7.37
CA VAL A 152 10.08 0.44 7.03
C VAL A 152 11.12 0.10 8.08
N GLU A 153 10.99 -1.10 8.67
CA GLU A 153 11.87 -1.64 9.74
C GLU A 153 12.70 -2.82 9.23
#